data_f0ce9ef0dd30c3c10ad70c919e4923c4
#
_entry.id   f0ce9ef0dd30c3c10ad70c919e4923c4
#
_cell.length_a   1.000
_cell.length_b   1.000
_cell.length_c   1.000
_cell.angle_alpha   90.00
_cell.angle_beta   90.00
_cell.angle_gamma   90.00
#
_symmetry.space_group_name_H-M   'P 1'
#
loop_
_entity.id
_entity.type
_entity.pdbx_description
1 polymer ?
#
loop_
_entity_poly.entity_id
_entity_poly.type
_entity_poly.pdbx_seq_one_letter_code
_entity_poly.pdbx_strand_id
1 'polypeptide(L)'
;MNFHILTLFPDMVMQGLSTSIIGRAIDRGLLSIEAVNIRDYTLERHKKVDDYPYGGGAGMLMQAQPVYDAWKSVVDRIGYKPRTVYLTPQGPTFTQPMAKDLAQEKDLILLCGHYEGIDERVLEEIVTDYVSIGDYVLTGGELPAMVMVDAISRMVPGVLTNDESGSTESFEGNLLEYPQYSRPEEWMGKKVPSILLSGDHKKVDEWRREQAILRTIERRPDLLKKAELTKKEQMKYQEYL
;
A
#
# COMPACT_ATOMS: atom_id res chain seq x y z
N MET A 1 15.15 -1.35 1.56
CA MET A 1 14.20 -0.31 1.96
C MET A 1 13.85 -0.49 3.43
N ASN A 2 13.73 0.61 4.18
CA ASN A 2 13.42 0.55 5.61
C ASN A 2 12.09 1.23 5.89
N PHE A 3 11.23 0.57 6.67
CA PHE A 3 9.95 1.12 7.15
C PHE A 3 10.03 1.32 8.66
N HIS A 4 9.71 2.53 9.11
CA HIS A 4 9.63 2.93 10.51
C HIS A 4 8.17 3.27 10.83
N ILE A 5 7.48 2.39 11.54
CA ILE A 5 6.03 2.51 11.77
C ILE A 5 5.80 3.02 13.19
N LEU A 6 5.41 4.29 13.31
CA LEU A 6 5.07 4.90 14.59
C LEU A 6 3.64 4.51 14.96
N THR A 7 3.45 3.76 16.03
CA THR A 7 2.18 3.14 16.40
C THR A 7 2.01 3.00 17.91
N LEU A 8 0.78 2.83 18.36
CA LEU A 8 0.45 2.41 19.73
C LEU A 8 0.39 0.89 19.90
N PHE A 9 0.44 0.14 18.80
CA PHE A 9 0.22 -1.33 18.75
C PHE A 9 1.30 -2.04 17.92
N PRO A 10 2.58 -2.01 18.36
CA PRO A 10 3.70 -2.57 17.59
C PRO A 10 3.51 -4.06 17.29
N ASP A 11 2.98 -4.84 18.22
CA ASP A 11 2.79 -6.28 18.02
C ASP A 11 1.79 -6.59 16.91
N MET A 12 0.72 -5.78 16.77
CA MET A 12 -0.26 -5.94 15.68
C MET A 12 0.41 -5.79 14.32
N VAL A 13 1.26 -4.79 14.17
CA VAL A 13 1.97 -4.50 12.92
C VAL A 13 2.99 -5.60 12.62
N MET A 14 3.83 -5.94 13.60
CA MET A 14 4.91 -6.90 13.39
C MET A 14 4.40 -8.32 13.14
N GLN A 15 3.35 -8.76 13.83
CA GLN A 15 2.75 -10.08 13.57
C GLN A 15 2.15 -10.18 12.16
N GLY A 16 1.54 -9.10 11.65
CA GLY A 16 0.98 -9.07 10.30
C GLY A 16 2.04 -9.06 9.19
N LEU A 17 3.16 -8.41 9.41
CA LEU A 17 4.20 -8.20 8.39
C LEU A 17 5.35 -9.24 8.43
N SER A 18 5.50 -10.02 9.51
CA SER A 18 6.61 -10.98 9.66
C SER A 18 6.41 -12.29 8.92
N THR A 19 5.40 -12.40 8.07
CA THR A 19 5.03 -13.67 7.41
C THR A 19 5.05 -13.57 5.89
N SER A 20 4.94 -14.75 5.22
CA SER A 20 4.78 -14.86 3.76
C SER A 20 5.90 -14.14 2.98
N ILE A 21 5.57 -13.37 1.97
CA ILE A 21 6.52 -12.69 1.06
C ILE A 21 7.30 -11.62 1.81
N ILE A 22 6.62 -10.81 2.62
CA ILE A 22 7.26 -9.72 3.39
C ILE A 22 8.25 -10.29 4.41
N GLY A 23 7.85 -11.32 5.17
CA GLY A 23 8.74 -11.98 6.13
C GLY A 23 10.01 -12.53 5.46
N ARG A 24 9.88 -13.21 4.31
CA ARG A 24 11.03 -13.70 3.54
C ARG A 24 11.92 -12.57 3.00
N ALA A 25 11.33 -11.43 2.63
CA ALA A 25 12.09 -10.27 2.18
C ALA A 25 12.89 -9.64 3.33
N ILE A 26 12.35 -9.63 4.54
CA ILE A 26 13.07 -9.23 5.77
C ILE A 26 14.23 -10.20 6.03
N ASP A 27 13.99 -11.51 6.04
CA ASP A 27 15.02 -12.53 6.26
C ASP A 27 16.18 -12.45 5.26
N ARG A 28 15.88 -12.00 4.03
CA ARG A 28 16.87 -11.79 2.95
C ARG A 28 17.55 -10.42 3.02
N GLY A 29 17.20 -9.57 3.96
CA GLY A 29 17.76 -8.22 4.11
C GLY A 29 17.35 -7.23 3.02
N LEU A 30 16.30 -7.52 2.23
CA LEU A 30 15.75 -6.61 1.23
C LEU A 30 14.90 -5.51 1.85
N LEU A 31 14.22 -5.85 2.94
CA LEU A 31 13.39 -4.95 3.73
C LEU A 31 13.86 -4.95 5.18
N SER A 32 13.72 -3.81 5.84
CA SER A 32 13.76 -3.69 7.29
C SER A 32 12.46 -3.04 7.75
N ILE A 33 11.79 -3.64 8.72
CA ILE A 33 10.55 -3.12 9.27
C ILE A 33 10.69 -3.05 10.78
N GLU A 34 10.49 -1.87 11.35
CA GLU A 34 10.40 -1.68 12.79
C GLU A 34 9.09 -0.99 13.16
N ALA A 35 8.49 -1.42 14.24
CA ALA A 35 7.35 -0.76 14.86
C ALA A 35 7.82 -0.03 16.11
N VAL A 36 7.78 1.31 16.06
CA VAL A 36 8.19 2.19 17.14
C VAL A 36 6.97 2.49 18.01
N ASN A 37 7.02 2.06 19.27
CA ASN A 37 5.92 2.30 20.19
C ASN A 37 5.95 3.75 20.71
N ILE A 38 4.97 4.56 20.29
CA ILE A 38 4.85 5.97 20.70
C ILE A 38 4.74 6.09 22.23
N ARG A 39 4.19 5.08 22.94
CA ARG A 39 4.08 5.09 24.41
C ARG A 39 5.42 5.06 25.13
N ASP A 40 6.51 4.67 24.47
CA ASP A 40 7.83 4.65 25.09
C ASP A 40 8.49 6.04 25.13
N TYR A 41 7.87 7.03 24.48
CA TYR A 41 8.35 8.41 24.37
C TYR A 41 7.56 9.42 25.21
N THR A 42 6.62 8.97 26.03
CA THR A 42 5.95 9.84 27.00
C THR A 42 6.64 9.79 28.35
N LEU A 43 6.77 10.94 29.00
CA LEU A 43 7.22 11.07 30.39
C LEU A 43 6.06 10.91 31.39
N GLU A 44 4.83 10.83 30.89
CA GLU A 44 3.64 10.72 31.72
C GLU A 44 3.57 9.39 32.47
N ARG A 45 3.04 9.46 33.70
CA ARG A 45 2.76 8.27 34.48
C ARG A 45 1.79 7.36 33.74
N HIS A 46 2.02 6.05 33.78
CA HIS A 46 1.25 5.02 33.08
C HIS A 46 1.35 5.06 31.54
N LYS A 47 2.40 5.71 31.00
CA LYS A 47 2.64 5.81 29.55
C LYS A 47 1.45 6.41 28.79
N LYS A 48 0.80 7.42 29.40
CA LYS A 48 -0.33 8.13 28.76
C LYS A 48 0.20 8.94 27.56
N VAL A 49 -0.50 8.85 26.43
CA VAL A 49 -0.16 9.51 25.15
C VAL A 49 -1.30 10.29 24.55
N ASP A 50 -2.42 10.38 25.26
CA ASP A 50 -3.68 10.97 24.80
C ASP A 50 -4.21 11.98 25.83
N ASP A 51 -5.01 12.97 25.35
CA ASP A 51 -5.68 13.93 26.21
C ASP A 51 -6.97 14.42 25.54
N TYR A 52 -7.80 15.14 26.30
CA TYR A 52 -9.04 15.73 25.80
C TYR A 52 -8.77 16.82 24.77
N PRO A 53 -9.59 16.90 23.68
CA PRO A 53 -9.46 17.97 22.71
C PRO A 53 -9.83 19.34 23.31
N TYR A 54 -9.11 20.39 22.95
CA TYR A 54 -9.53 21.75 23.23
C TYR A 54 -10.85 22.04 22.50
N GLY A 55 -11.72 22.79 23.13
CA GLY A 55 -13.05 23.10 22.61
C GLY A 55 -14.12 22.08 22.96
N GLY A 56 -13.75 20.99 23.64
CA GLY A 56 -14.66 19.90 24.01
C GLY A 56 -14.92 18.95 22.85
N GLY A 57 -15.74 17.95 23.09
CA GLY A 57 -16.06 16.88 22.15
C GLY A 57 -15.95 15.51 22.78
N ALA A 58 -16.38 14.47 22.06
CA ALA A 58 -16.21 13.09 22.48
C ALA A 58 -14.81 12.60 22.09
N GLY A 59 -14.28 11.62 22.85
CA GLY A 59 -13.02 10.96 22.55
C GLY A 59 -11.78 11.69 23.07
N MET A 60 -10.64 11.24 22.62
CA MET A 60 -9.30 11.68 23.04
C MET A 60 -8.48 11.99 21.79
N LEU A 61 -7.43 12.80 21.91
CA LEU A 61 -6.43 13.06 20.89
C LEU A 61 -5.06 12.53 21.34
N MET A 62 -4.27 12.01 20.40
CA MET A 62 -2.86 11.74 20.66
C MET A 62 -2.10 13.05 20.89
N GLN A 63 -1.34 13.11 21.98
CA GLN A 63 -0.55 14.27 22.35
C GLN A 63 0.61 14.51 21.37
N ALA A 64 0.93 15.79 21.11
CA ALA A 64 2.00 16.19 20.20
C ALA A 64 3.37 15.66 20.62
N GLN A 65 3.75 15.82 21.91
CA GLN A 65 5.11 15.54 22.36
C GLN A 65 5.53 14.07 22.20
N PRO A 66 4.76 13.06 22.65
CA PRO A 66 5.16 11.66 22.45
C PRO A 66 5.29 11.27 20.97
N VAL A 67 4.43 11.80 20.10
CA VAL A 67 4.50 11.56 18.64
C VAL A 67 5.77 12.19 18.07
N TYR A 68 6.05 13.45 18.43
CA TYR A 68 7.26 14.13 17.98
C TYR A 68 8.54 13.42 18.44
N ASP A 69 8.61 13.02 19.71
CA ASP A 69 9.80 12.38 20.28
C ASP A 69 10.03 11.00 19.64
N ALA A 70 8.97 10.23 19.37
CA ALA A 70 9.06 8.98 18.64
C ALA A 70 9.59 9.20 17.21
N TRP A 71 9.05 10.18 16.49
CA TRP A 71 9.52 10.55 15.15
C TRP A 71 10.97 11.03 15.18
N LYS A 72 11.31 11.92 16.12
CA LYS A 72 12.65 12.46 16.27
C LYS A 72 13.68 11.37 16.57
N SER A 73 13.34 10.35 17.34
CA SER A 73 14.24 9.23 17.66
C SER A 73 14.66 8.46 16.40
N VAL A 74 13.73 8.31 15.44
CA VAL A 74 14.01 7.70 14.13
C VAL A 74 14.92 8.62 13.31
N VAL A 75 14.56 9.91 13.20
CA VAL A 75 15.34 10.90 12.43
C VAL A 75 16.77 11.02 12.95
N ASP A 76 16.95 11.11 14.27
CA ASP A 76 18.29 11.23 14.88
C ASP A 76 19.15 9.98 14.61
N ARG A 77 18.54 8.79 14.62
CA ARG A 77 19.24 7.52 14.37
C ARG A 77 19.65 7.36 12.91
N ILE A 78 18.79 7.77 11.95
CA ILE A 78 19.09 7.66 10.52
C ILE A 78 19.90 8.85 9.99
N GLY A 79 19.91 9.98 10.69
CA GLY A 79 20.71 11.16 10.39
C GLY A 79 20.11 12.15 9.39
N TYR A 80 18.86 11.98 8.97
CA TYR A 80 18.13 12.89 8.07
C TYR A 80 16.62 12.78 8.27
N LYS A 81 15.84 13.74 7.74
CA LYS A 81 14.37 13.70 7.74
C LYS A 81 13.86 12.91 6.52
N PRO A 82 13.33 11.68 6.69
CA PRO A 82 12.73 10.93 5.58
C PRO A 82 11.30 11.41 5.31
N ARG A 83 10.70 10.94 4.23
CA ARG A 83 9.25 11.12 4.03
C ARG A 83 8.48 10.50 5.19
N THR A 84 7.52 11.26 5.71
CA THR A 84 6.66 10.87 6.83
C THR A 84 5.21 10.89 6.36
N VAL A 85 4.64 9.72 6.21
CA VAL A 85 3.26 9.52 5.72
C VAL A 85 2.32 9.34 6.89
N TYR A 86 1.36 10.23 7.03
CA TYR A 86 0.26 10.09 7.98
C TYR A 86 -0.93 9.36 7.33
N LEU A 87 -1.36 8.26 7.95
CA LEU A 87 -2.47 7.41 7.51
C LEU A 87 -3.79 8.00 7.98
N THR A 88 -4.53 8.64 7.08
CA THR A 88 -5.74 9.40 7.43
C THR A 88 -6.72 9.46 6.25
N PRO A 89 -8.04 9.47 6.50
CA PRO A 89 -9.05 9.73 5.46
C PRO A 89 -8.93 11.09 4.77
N GLN A 90 -8.18 12.04 5.35
CA GLN A 90 -8.01 13.40 4.81
C GLN A 90 -7.08 13.47 3.60
N GLY A 91 -6.26 12.44 3.37
CA GLY A 91 -5.32 12.39 2.25
C GLY A 91 -5.93 11.85 0.95
N PRO A 92 -5.23 12.01 -0.19
CA PRO A 92 -5.59 11.34 -1.43
C PRO A 92 -5.55 9.83 -1.24
N THR A 93 -6.41 9.12 -2.01
CA THR A 93 -6.45 7.66 -1.97
C THR A 93 -5.17 7.06 -2.52
N PHE A 94 -4.59 6.13 -1.77
CA PHE A 94 -3.39 5.37 -2.14
C PHE A 94 -3.59 4.62 -3.47
N THR A 95 -2.60 4.71 -4.34
CA THR A 95 -2.64 4.13 -5.69
C THR A 95 -1.32 3.42 -6.02
N GLN A 96 -1.34 2.57 -7.06
CA GLN A 96 -0.14 1.89 -7.54
C GLN A 96 0.99 2.85 -7.95
N PRO A 97 0.75 3.99 -8.64
CA PRO A 97 1.78 4.99 -8.88
C PRO A 97 2.40 5.55 -7.59
N MET A 98 1.60 5.79 -6.54
CA MET A 98 2.13 6.22 -5.23
C MET A 98 3.00 5.13 -4.59
N ALA A 99 2.60 3.86 -4.69
CA ALA A 99 3.42 2.75 -4.19
C ALA A 99 4.78 2.70 -4.91
N LYS A 100 4.81 2.89 -6.23
CA LYS A 100 6.05 2.95 -7.03
C LYS A 100 6.94 4.13 -6.64
N ASP A 101 6.35 5.29 -6.39
CA ASP A 101 7.07 6.50 -5.97
C ASP A 101 7.69 6.30 -4.57
N LEU A 102 6.88 5.86 -3.60
CA LEU A 102 7.34 5.60 -2.24
C LEU A 102 8.41 4.49 -2.15
N ALA A 103 8.39 3.52 -3.06
CA ALA A 103 9.38 2.46 -3.13
C ALA A 103 10.79 2.93 -3.53
N GLN A 104 10.95 4.17 -4.01
CA GLN A 104 12.24 4.77 -4.31
C GLN A 104 12.96 5.30 -3.06
N GLU A 105 12.23 5.42 -1.94
CA GLU A 105 12.79 5.92 -0.69
C GLU A 105 13.66 4.83 -0.02
N LYS A 106 14.74 5.27 0.59
CA LYS A 106 15.57 4.39 1.41
C LYS A 106 14.92 4.11 2.75
N ASP A 107 14.39 5.14 3.39
CA ASP A 107 13.71 5.12 4.67
C ASP A 107 12.35 5.82 4.54
N LEU A 108 11.30 5.22 5.09
CA LEU A 108 9.93 5.75 5.09
C LEU A 108 9.34 5.65 6.49
N ILE A 109 8.85 6.75 7.02
CA ILE A 109 8.09 6.77 8.27
C ILE A 109 6.60 6.68 7.95
N LEU A 110 5.89 5.74 8.60
CA LEU A 110 4.44 5.62 8.56
C LEU A 110 3.89 5.97 9.93
N LEU A 111 3.10 7.04 10.04
CA LEU A 111 2.48 7.48 11.28
C LEU A 111 1.04 6.95 11.37
N CYS A 112 0.80 6.09 12.35
CA CYS A 112 -0.50 5.51 12.66
C CYS A 112 -1.21 6.37 13.70
N GLY A 113 -2.29 7.06 13.30
CA GLY A 113 -3.17 7.74 14.23
C GLY A 113 -4.11 6.78 14.94
N HIS A 114 -4.59 7.18 16.10
CA HIS A 114 -5.59 6.47 16.89
C HIS A 114 -6.54 7.47 17.57
N TYR A 115 -7.59 6.98 18.26
CA TYR A 115 -8.61 7.81 18.90
C TYR A 115 -9.33 8.73 17.88
N GLU A 116 -9.51 10.04 18.20
CA GLU A 116 -10.07 11.03 17.28
C GLU A 116 -9.00 11.66 16.36
N GLY A 117 -7.75 11.26 16.50
CA GLY A 117 -6.64 11.75 15.70
C GLY A 117 -5.41 12.15 16.53
N ILE A 118 -4.56 12.94 15.92
CA ILE A 118 -3.30 13.43 16.48
C ILE A 118 -3.36 14.95 16.55
N ASP A 119 -2.73 15.55 17.55
CA ASP A 119 -2.60 17.00 17.70
C ASP A 119 -2.02 17.62 16.40
N GLU A 120 -2.75 18.57 15.82
CA GLU A 120 -2.43 19.16 14.52
C GLU A 120 -1.04 19.79 14.47
N ARG A 121 -0.57 20.36 15.57
CA ARG A 121 0.74 21.04 15.64
C ARG A 121 1.91 20.10 15.34
N VAL A 122 1.84 18.83 15.75
CA VAL A 122 2.89 17.87 15.43
C VAL A 122 2.74 17.36 14.00
N LEU A 123 1.51 17.23 13.48
CA LEU A 123 1.31 16.86 12.08
C LEU A 123 1.92 17.90 11.13
N GLU A 124 1.67 19.21 11.39
CA GLU A 124 2.27 20.32 10.62
C GLU A 124 3.80 20.30 10.64
N GLU A 125 4.42 19.86 11.75
CA GLU A 125 5.87 19.86 11.91
C GLU A 125 6.57 18.67 11.21
N ILE A 126 5.94 17.48 11.21
CA ILE A 126 6.63 16.24 10.82
C ILE A 126 6.08 15.56 9.57
N VAL A 127 4.81 15.79 9.19
CA VAL A 127 4.17 15.06 8.09
C VAL A 127 4.52 15.69 6.75
N THR A 128 4.93 14.85 5.82
CA THR A 128 5.19 15.26 4.43
C THR A 128 4.04 14.87 3.51
N ASP A 129 3.35 13.77 3.82
CA ASP A 129 2.31 13.19 2.98
C ASP A 129 1.13 12.72 3.83
N TYR A 130 -0.08 13.09 3.43
CA TYR A 130 -1.34 12.56 3.97
C TYR A 130 -1.87 11.52 3.00
N VAL A 131 -2.19 10.30 3.48
CA VAL A 131 -2.62 9.22 2.59
C VAL A 131 -3.81 8.46 3.18
N SER A 132 -4.85 8.27 2.35
CA SER A 132 -6.01 7.43 2.63
C SER A 132 -5.91 6.10 1.88
N ILE A 133 -6.45 5.02 2.42
CA ILE A 133 -6.61 3.76 1.68
C ILE A 133 -8.03 3.55 1.12
N GLY A 134 -8.90 4.55 1.24
CA GLY A 134 -10.28 4.53 0.75
C GLY A 134 -11.23 5.37 1.60
N ASP A 135 -12.42 5.62 1.08
CA ASP A 135 -13.45 6.46 1.70
C ASP A 135 -14.23 5.69 2.77
N TYR A 136 -13.56 5.28 3.82
CA TYR A 136 -14.12 4.65 5.01
C TYR A 136 -13.25 4.90 6.23
N VAL A 137 -13.82 4.78 7.42
CA VAL A 137 -13.13 5.05 8.68
C VAL A 137 -12.75 3.73 9.35
N LEU A 138 -11.51 3.65 9.83
CA LEU A 138 -10.96 2.54 10.63
C LEU A 138 -10.72 3.00 12.07
N THR A 139 -10.46 2.05 12.96
CA THR A 139 -10.15 2.33 14.37
C THR A 139 -8.75 2.89 14.61
N GLY A 140 -7.84 2.75 13.62
CA GLY A 140 -6.46 3.24 13.71
C GLY A 140 -5.72 3.12 12.38
N GLY A 141 -4.50 3.63 12.35
CA GLY A 141 -3.65 3.67 11.14
C GLY A 141 -2.87 2.38 10.88
N GLU A 142 -2.91 1.38 11.75
CA GLU A 142 -2.08 0.17 11.67
C GLU A 142 -2.43 -0.69 10.45
N LEU A 143 -3.72 -0.94 10.18
CA LEU A 143 -4.15 -1.67 8.98
C LEU A 143 -3.78 -0.93 7.69
N PRO A 144 -4.03 0.38 7.54
CA PRO A 144 -3.53 1.15 6.42
C PRO A 144 -2.01 1.06 6.25
N ALA A 145 -1.24 1.15 7.32
CA ALA A 145 0.21 1.03 7.28
C ALA A 145 0.64 -0.34 6.72
N MET A 146 0.03 -1.43 7.19
CA MET A 146 0.33 -2.78 6.69
C MET A 146 -0.03 -2.94 5.20
N VAL A 147 -1.17 -2.40 4.75
CA VAL A 147 -1.55 -2.38 3.33
C VAL A 147 -0.52 -1.63 2.49
N MET A 148 -0.08 -0.45 2.95
CA MET A 148 0.93 0.33 2.23
C MET A 148 2.28 -0.36 2.22
N VAL A 149 2.73 -0.92 3.34
CA VAL A 149 4.00 -1.68 3.40
C VAL A 149 3.98 -2.84 2.41
N ASP A 150 2.90 -3.62 2.35
CA ASP A 150 2.78 -4.73 1.40
C ASP A 150 2.88 -4.23 -0.05
N ALA A 151 2.05 -3.26 -0.43
CA ALA A 151 2.00 -2.73 -1.78
C ALA A 151 3.32 -2.06 -2.22
N ILE A 152 3.97 -1.29 -1.34
CA ILE A 152 5.26 -0.64 -1.62
C ILE A 152 6.37 -1.68 -1.73
N SER A 153 6.40 -2.67 -0.83
CA SER A 153 7.42 -3.72 -0.81
C SER A 153 7.43 -4.54 -2.10
N ARG A 154 6.29 -4.76 -2.73
CA ARG A 154 6.19 -5.45 -4.02
C ARG A 154 6.92 -4.71 -5.16
N MET A 155 7.13 -3.40 -5.01
CA MET A 155 7.87 -2.56 -5.97
C MET A 155 9.38 -2.57 -5.72
N VAL A 156 9.84 -3.12 -4.59
CA VAL A 156 11.26 -3.21 -4.26
C VAL A 156 11.89 -4.40 -5.01
N PRO A 157 12.96 -4.18 -5.80
CA PRO A 157 13.59 -5.25 -6.57
C PRO A 157 13.95 -6.48 -5.71
N GLY A 158 13.66 -7.66 -6.22
CA GLY A 158 13.97 -8.93 -5.58
C GLY A 158 13.03 -9.36 -4.45
N VAL A 159 12.05 -8.56 -4.04
CA VAL A 159 11.01 -8.96 -3.06
C VAL A 159 10.10 -10.03 -3.67
N LEU A 160 9.62 -9.82 -4.89
CA LEU A 160 8.93 -10.85 -5.65
C LEU A 160 9.94 -11.77 -6.34
N THR A 161 9.61 -13.06 -6.43
CA THR A 161 10.50 -14.08 -7.02
C THR A 161 10.61 -13.94 -8.53
N ASN A 162 9.61 -13.34 -9.18
CA ASN A 162 9.60 -13.11 -10.63
C ASN A 162 9.36 -11.63 -10.88
N ASP A 163 10.41 -10.91 -11.28
CA ASP A 163 10.36 -9.47 -11.56
C ASP A 163 9.42 -9.13 -12.75
N GLU A 164 9.14 -10.12 -13.63
CA GLU A 164 8.18 -9.95 -14.72
C GLU A 164 6.72 -9.94 -14.23
N SER A 165 6.44 -10.45 -13.02
CA SER A 165 5.07 -10.47 -12.47
C SER A 165 4.49 -9.06 -12.33
N GLY A 166 5.31 -8.05 -12.05
CA GLY A 166 4.86 -6.67 -11.90
C GLY A 166 4.38 -6.01 -13.19
N SER A 167 4.82 -6.48 -14.36
CA SER A 167 4.50 -5.85 -15.66
C SER A 167 3.13 -6.25 -16.25
N THR A 168 2.51 -7.29 -15.72
CA THR A 168 1.22 -7.84 -16.21
C THR A 168 0.11 -7.79 -15.16
N GLU A 169 0.38 -7.25 -13.99
CA GLU A 169 -0.59 -7.13 -12.89
C GLU A 169 -1.63 -6.02 -13.14
N SER A 170 -2.72 -6.07 -12.38
CA SER A 170 -3.75 -5.03 -12.41
C SER A 170 -3.13 -3.65 -12.13
N PHE A 171 -3.62 -2.64 -12.84
CA PHE A 171 -3.22 -1.23 -12.85
C PHE A 171 -1.97 -0.89 -13.67
N GLU A 172 -1.24 -1.88 -14.23
CA GLU A 172 -0.25 -1.62 -15.25
C GLU A 172 -0.96 -1.17 -16.55
N GLY A 173 -0.49 -0.07 -17.13
CA GLY A 173 -1.15 0.56 -18.29
C GLY A 173 -2.63 0.88 -18.07
N ASN A 174 -3.08 1.03 -16.80
CA ASN A 174 -4.47 1.24 -16.38
C ASN A 174 -5.44 0.13 -16.84
N LEU A 175 -4.99 -1.10 -16.89
CA LEU A 175 -5.83 -2.26 -17.16
C LEU A 175 -5.91 -3.19 -15.93
N LEU A 176 -6.96 -4.00 -15.89
CA LEU A 176 -7.03 -5.15 -14.99
C LEU A 176 -6.30 -6.34 -15.61
N GLU A 177 -5.76 -7.19 -14.75
CA GLU A 177 -5.16 -8.45 -15.16
C GLU A 177 -6.18 -9.38 -15.86
N TYR A 178 -5.70 -10.14 -16.84
CA TYR A 178 -6.48 -11.17 -17.55
C TYR A 178 -6.86 -12.34 -16.64
N PRO A 179 -7.86 -13.19 -17.01
CA PRO A 179 -8.23 -14.35 -16.22
C PRO A 179 -7.13 -15.42 -16.20
N GLN A 180 -6.84 -15.92 -15.00
CA GLN A 180 -5.88 -17.00 -14.78
C GLN A 180 -6.60 -18.36 -14.66
N TYR A 181 -5.95 -19.41 -15.13
CA TYR A 181 -6.45 -20.77 -15.05
C TYR A 181 -5.38 -21.71 -14.52
N SER A 182 -5.76 -22.60 -13.61
CA SER A 182 -4.91 -23.64 -13.07
C SER A 182 -5.35 -25.03 -13.54
N ARG A 183 -4.55 -26.05 -13.25
CA ARG A 183 -4.93 -27.46 -13.44
C ARG A 183 -6.03 -27.88 -12.46
N PRO A 184 -6.94 -28.80 -12.84
CA PRO A 184 -7.04 -29.54 -14.11
C PRO A 184 -7.57 -28.71 -15.28
N GLU A 185 -7.40 -29.20 -16.52
CA GLU A 185 -7.88 -28.55 -17.76
C GLU A 185 -9.39 -28.35 -17.79
N GLU A 186 -10.14 -29.28 -17.17
CA GLU A 186 -11.60 -29.19 -17.01
C GLU A 186 -11.96 -29.27 -15.53
N TRP A 187 -12.78 -28.33 -15.07
CA TRP A 187 -13.32 -28.31 -13.72
C TRP A 187 -14.82 -28.03 -13.75
N MET A 188 -15.62 -28.95 -13.24
CA MET A 188 -17.10 -28.88 -13.23
C MET A 188 -17.70 -28.58 -14.61
N GLY A 189 -17.20 -29.23 -15.68
CA GLY A 189 -17.65 -29.02 -17.05
C GLY A 189 -17.14 -27.74 -17.73
N LYS A 190 -16.37 -26.92 -17.03
CA LYS A 190 -15.77 -25.69 -17.57
C LYS A 190 -14.33 -25.98 -17.98
N LYS A 191 -14.00 -25.67 -19.24
CA LYS A 191 -12.67 -25.92 -19.80
C LYS A 191 -11.80 -24.67 -19.81
N VAL A 192 -10.50 -24.88 -19.67
CA VAL A 192 -9.50 -23.85 -19.95
C VAL A 192 -9.59 -23.45 -21.42
N PRO A 193 -9.52 -22.15 -21.77
CA PRO A 193 -9.47 -21.71 -23.17
C PRO A 193 -8.37 -22.43 -23.96
N SER A 194 -8.72 -23.01 -25.11
CA SER A 194 -7.81 -23.82 -25.91
C SER A 194 -6.55 -23.09 -26.36
N ILE A 195 -6.64 -21.78 -26.52
CA ILE A 195 -5.49 -20.94 -26.88
C ILE A 195 -4.36 -21.03 -25.82
N LEU A 196 -4.70 -21.16 -24.54
CA LEU A 196 -3.73 -21.30 -23.46
C LEU A 196 -3.00 -22.67 -23.46
N LEU A 197 -3.55 -23.64 -24.19
CA LEU A 197 -3.00 -24.97 -24.36
C LEU A 197 -2.22 -25.13 -25.68
N SER A 198 -2.23 -24.10 -26.53
CA SER A 198 -1.68 -24.17 -27.90
C SER A 198 -0.15 -24.20 -27.99
N GLY A 199 0.56 -23.73 -26.96
CA GLY A 199 2.01 -23.50 -27.00
C GLY A 199 2.45 -22.30 -27.85
N ASP A 200 1.52 -21.58 -28.51
CA ASP A 200 1.81 -20.38 -29.31
C ASP A 200 1.82 -19.15 -28.39
N HIS A 201 3.00 -18.84 -27.81
CA HIS A 201 3.15 -17.75 -26.87
C HIS A 201 2.64 -16.41 -27.38
N LYS A 202 2.87 -16.10 -28.67
CA LYS A 202 2.40 -14.85 -29.27
C LYS A 202 0.87 -14.73 -29.23
N LYS A 203 0.17 -15.79 -29.62
CA LYS A 203 -1.30 -15.79 -29.57
C LYS A 203 -1.83 -15.81 -28.15
N VAL A 204 -1.12 -16.46 -27.22
CA VAL A 204 -1.44 -16.43 -25.80
C VAL A 204 -1.35 -15.00 -25.27
N ASP A 205 -0.30 -14.25 -25.61
CA ASP A 205 -0.12 -12.87 -25.14
C ASP A 205 -1.13 -11.91 -25.78
N GLU A 206 -1.47 -12.10 -27.07
CA GLU A 206 -2.54 -11.36 -27.73
C GLU A 206 -3.90 -11.62 -27.04
N TRP A 207 -4.19 -12.88 -26.71
CA TRP A 207 -5.40 -13.25 -25.98
C TRP A 207 -5.43 -12.65 -24.56
N ARG A 208 -4.32 -12.71 -23.81
CA ARG A 208 -4.20 -12.12 -22.47
C ARG A 208 -4.49 -10.62 -22.52
N ARG A 209 -3.89 -9.92 -23.48
CA ARG A 209 -4.10 -8.48 -23.67
C ARG A 209 -5.57 -8.17 -23.98
N GLU A 210 -6.20 -8.93 -24.85
CA GLU A 210 -7.62 -8.78 -25.17
C GLU A 210 -8.50 -9.01 -23.93
N GLN A 211 -8.23 -10.08 -23.16
CA GLN A 211 -9.00 -10.38 -21.95
C GLN A 211 -8.80 -9.31 -20.86
N ALA A 212 -7.62 -8.73 -20.72
CA ALA A 212 -7.37 -7.62 -19.82
C ALA A 212 -8.24 -6.40 -20.16
N ILE A 213 -8.32 -6.03 -21.45
CA ILE A 213 -9.16 -4.94 -21.94
C ILE A 213 -10.65 -5.24 -21.68
N LEU A 214 -11.14 -6.41 -22.08
CA LEU A 214 -12.55 -6.80 -21.90
C LEU A 214 -12.96 -6.82 -20.42
N ARG A 215 -12.09 -7.34 -19.55
CA ARG A 215 -12.34 -7.34 -18.10
C ARG A 215 -12.35 -5.94 -17.53
N THR A 216 -11.51 -5.05 -18.04
CA THR A 216 -11.48 -3.64 -17.62
C THR A 216 -12.75 -2.92 -18.04
N ILE A 217 -13.23 -3.14 -19.28
CA ILE A 217 -14.51 -2.63 -19.75
C ILE A 217 -15.64 -3.04 -18.82
N GLU A 218 -15.69 -4.34 -18.47
CA GLU A 218 -16.78 -4.90 -17.65
C GLU A 218 -16.78 -4.40 -16.20
N ARG A 219 -15.59 -4.33 -15.59
CA ARG A 219 -15.47 -4.19 -14.12
C ARG A 219 -14.95 -2.85 -13.65
N ARG A 220 -14.13 -2.20 -14.45
CA ARG A 220 -13.48 -0.92 -14.11
C ARG A 220 -13.42 0.00 -15.33
N PRO A 221 -14.58 0.40 -15.88
CA PRO A 221 -14.63 1.29 -17.04
C PRO A 221 -13.98 2.66 -16.79
N ASP A 222 -13.87 3.07 -15.53
CA ASP A 222 -13.15 4.27 -15.11
C ASP A 222 -11.65 4.21 -15.45
N LEU A 223 -11.02 3.03 -15.38
CA LEU A 223 -9.62 2.83 -15.76
C LEU A 223 -9.43 2.84 -17.28
N LEU A 224 -10.38 2.33 -18.02
CA LEU A 224 -10.25 2.23 -19.48
C LEU A 224 -10.02 3.60 -20.14
N LYS A 225 -10.65 4.66 -19.63
CA LYS A 225 -10.47 6.04 -20.12
C LYS A 225 -9.04 6.55 -19.99
N LYS A 226 -8.23 5.94 -19.13
CA LYS A 226 -6.83 6.27 -18.87
C LYS A 226 -5.88 5.18 -19.38
N ALA A 227 -6.42 4.10 -19.97
CA ALA A 227 -5.64 2.95 -20.37
C ALA A 227 -4.74 3.27 -21.58
N GLU A 228 -3.54 2.71 -21.57
CA GLU A 228 -2.60 2.80 -22.68
C GLU A 228 -2.97 1.80 -23.77
N LEU A 229 -3.91 2.21 -24.65
CA LEU A 229 -4.40 1.42 -25.75
C LEU A 229 -3.69 1.78 -27.05
N THR A 230 -3.35 0.76 -27.86
CA THR A 230 -2.87 0.95 -29.23
C THR A 230 -3.98 1.54 -30.12
N LYS A 231 -3.63 2.18 -31.23
CA LYS A 231 -4.60 2.73 -32.20
C LYS A 231 -5.62 1.67 -32.68
N LYS A 232 -5.18 0.42 -32.86
CA LYS A 232 -6.04 -0.71 -33.27
C LYS A 232 -7.04 -1.06 -32.17
N GLU A 233 -6.60 -1.11 -30.91
CA GLU A 233 -7.46 -1.35 -29.76
C GLU A 233 -8.45 -0.20 -29.54
N GLN A 234 -8.01 1.05 -29.66
CA GLN A 234 -8.89 2.22 -29.57
C GLN A 234 -10.02 2.16 -30.61
N MET A 235 -9.71 1.82 -31.86
CA MET A 235 -10.73 1.64 -32.89
C MET A 235 -11.67 0.46 -32.59
N LYS A 236 -11.13 -0.66 -32.10
CA LYS A 236 -11.93 -1.86 -31.79
C LYS A 236 -12.90 -1.65 -30.63
N TYR A 237 -12.52 -0.84 -29.62
CA TYR A 237 -13.27 -0.62 -28.38
C TYR A 237 -13.79 0.81 -28.25
N GLN A 238 -13.93 1.53 -29.38
CA GLN A 238 -14.31 2.95 -29.42
C GLN A 238 -15.62 3.27 -28.67
N GLU A 239 -16.57 2.34 -28.68
CA GLU A 239 -17.87 2.50 -28.00
C GLU A 239 -17.81 2.51 -26.48
N TYR A 240 -16.68 2.08 -25.88
CA TYR A 240 -16.44 2.02 -24.43
C TYR A 240 -15.52 3.12 -23.94
N LEU A 241 -14.92 3.91 -24.81
CA LEU A 241 -14.00 5.03 -24.50
C LEU A 241 -14.76 6.35 -24.40
#